data_cd0bde53eeb5c8f11c5f4aa5187130f1
#
_entry.id   cd0bde53eeb5c8f11c5f4aa5187130f1
#
_cell.length_a   1.000
_cell.length_b   1.000
_cell.length_c   1.000
_cell.angle_alpha   90.00
_cell.angle_beta   90.00
_cell.angle_gamma   90.00
#
_symmetry.space_group_name_H-M   'P 1'
#
loop_
_entity.id
_entity.type
_entity.pdbx_description
1 polymer ?
#
loop_
_entity_poly.entity_id
_entity_poly.type
_entity_poly.pdbx_seq_one_letter_code
_entity_poly.pdbx_strand_id
1 'polypeptide(L)'
;DPDFSFIAGRVKFVCLNTNAIEFDYSRPVPNFDFMEEQVKADADDFSRTIVCMHAAPYSEQFNNNVAKVFNFYTHQFPGLMCCLYGHGHHTKQEDIYGDGIIYYQVANAAKHQYYIFTITPKGYRYEIIEF
;
A
#
# COMPACT_ATOMS: atom_id res chain seq x y z
N ASP A 1 14.71 -6.37 7.51
CA ASP A 1 14.30 -5.47 6.44
C ASP A 1 12.82 -5.10 6.61
N PRO A 2 12.50 -3.81 6.67
CA PRO A 2 11.09 -3.41 6.84
C PRO A 2 10.20 -3.69 5.61
N ASP A 3 10.79 -3.91 4.43
CA ASP A 3 10.02 -4.26 3.25
C ASP A 3 9.84 -5.78 3.17
N PHE A 4 8.61 -6.21 2.92
CA PHE A 4 8.31 -7.64 2.78
C PHE A 4 7.04 -7.84 1.96
N SER A 5 6.81 -9.08 1.55
CA SER A 5 5.57 -9.44 0.87
C SER A 5 5.07 -10.80 1.34
N PHE A 6 3.79 -11.06 1.11
CA PHE A 6 3.20 -12.38 1.33
C PHE A 6 1.99 -12.55 0.40
N ILE A 7 1.58 -13.78 0.21
CA ILE A 7 0.45 -14.12 -0.67
C ILE A 7 -0.62 -14.82 0.15
N ALA A 8 -1.87 -14.38 -0.03
CA ALA A 8 -3.04 -15.02 0.56
C ALA A 8 -4.16 -14.99 -0.48
N GLY A 9 -4.76 -16.15 -0.77
CA GLY A 9 -5.88 -16.22 -1.70
C GLY A 9 -5.59 -15.66 -3.10
N ARG A 10 -4.38 -15.87 -3.62
CA ARG A 10 -3.91 -15.34 -4.90
C ARG A 10 -3.83 -13.81 -4.95
N VAL A 11 -3.81 -13.16 -3.80
CA VAL A 11 -3.54 -11.72 -3.68
C VAL A 11 -2.17 -11.55 -3.03
N LYS A 12 -1.29 -10.81 -3.69
CA LYS A 12 0.02 -10.46 -3.13
C LYS A 12 -0.09 -9.16 -2.35
N PHE A 13 0.35 -9.21 -1.11
CA PHE A 13 0.45 -8.02 -0.25
C PHE A 13 1.90 -7.60 -0.25
N VAL A 14 2.17 -6.41 -0.78
CA VAL A 14 3.51 -5.84 -0.84
C VAL A 14 3.58 -4.73 0.21
N CYS A 15 4.37 -4.96 1.26
CA CYS A 15 4.44 -4.07 2.41
C CYS A 15 5.75 -3.28 2.37
N LEU A 16 5.63 -1.96 2.33
CA LEU A 16 6.74 -1.05 2.07
C LEU A 16 6.98 -0.11 3.23
N ASN A 17 8.24 0.15 3.53
CA ASN A 17 8.61 1.29 4.34
C ASN A 17 8.64 2.53 3.45
N THR A 18 7.74 3.47 3.71
CA THR A 18 7.66 4.73 2.97
C THR A 18 7.96 5.94 3.85
N ASN A 19 8.41 5.72 5.09
CA ASN A 19 8.70 6.81 6.02
C ASN A 19 10.08 7.40 5.74
N ALA A 20 10.12 8.51 5.01
CA ALA A 20 11.37 9.18 4.64
C ALA A 20 11.99 9.99 5.77
N ILE A 21 11.23 10.29 6.83
CA ILE A 21 11.74 11.04 7.98
C ILE A 21 12.71 10.18 8.80
N GLU A 22 12.43 8.88 8.89
CA GLU A 22 13.32 7.92 9.55
C GLU A 22 14.35 7.36 8.59
N PHE A 23 14.64 8.09 7.54
CA PHE A 23 15.51 7.65 6.46
C PHE A 23 16.95 7.44 6.94
N ASP A 24 17.47 6.27 6.66
CA ASP A 24 18.88 5.95 6.78
C ASP A 24 19.49 6.12 5.38
N TYR A 25 20.48 6.97 5.24
CA TYR A 25 21.10 7.26 3.95
C TYR A 25 21.63 6.02 3.21
N SER A 26 21.79 4.91 3.89
CA SER A 26 22.18 3.64 3.27
C SER A 26 21.03 2.95 2.54
N ARG A 27 19.79 3.39 2.72
CA ARG A 27 18.59 2.74 2.17
C ARG A 27 17.67 3.74 1.51
N PRO A 28 17.41 3.61 0.21
CA PRO A 28 16.41 4.44 -0.44
C PRO A 28 14.99 4.09 0.06
N VAL A 29 14.16 5.09 0.28
CA VAL A 29 12.78 4.95 0.72
C VAL A 29 11.90 5.84 -0.17
N PRO A 30 10.91 5.29 -0.91
CA PRO A 30 10.60 3.86 -1.07
C PRO A 30 11.71 3.08 -1.79
N ASN A 31 11.77 1.79 -1.54
CA ASN A 31 12.76 0.92 -2.18
C ASN A 31 12.22 0.41 -3.53
N PHE A 32 12.56 1.10 -4.60
CA PHE A 32 12.08 0.78 -5.94
C PHE A 32 12.65 -0.53 -6.49
N ASP A 33 13.86 -0.90 -6.10
CA ASP A 33 14.44 -2.18 -6.50
C ASP A 33 13.63 -3.34 -5.93
N PHE A 34 13.23 -3.24 -4.67
CA PHE A 34 12.37 -4.23 -4.05
C PHE A 34 11.01 -4.31 -4.77
N MET A 35 10.41 -3.16 -5.08
CA MET A 35 9.13 -3.13 -5.80
C MET A 35 9.26 -3.81 -7.16
N GLU A 36 10.31 -3.51 -7.91
CA GLU A 36 10.54 -4.11 -9.22
C GLU A 36 10.70 -5.63 -9.14
N GLU A 37 11.45 -6.12 -8.15
CA GLU A 37 11.57 -7.57 -7.90
C GLU A 37 10.22 -8.20 -7.61
N GLN A 38 9.40 -7.56 -6.78
CA GLN A 38 8.12 -8.12 -6.34
C GLN A 38 7.08 -8.17 -7.46
N VAL A 39 7.19 -7.34 -8.48
CA VAL A 39 6.29 -7.42 -9.65
C VAL A 39 6.34 -8.80 -10.29
N LYS A 40 7.51 -9.43 -10.32
CA LYS A 40 7.74 -10.71 -11.00
C LYS A 40 7.85 -11.90 -10.06
N ALA A 41 8.22 -11.68 -8.81
CA ALA A 41 8.41 -12.77 -7.85
C ALA A 41 7.08 -13.49 -7.61
N ASP A 42 7.12 -14.82 -7.63
CA ASP A 42 5.95 -15.67 -7.39
C ASP A 42 4.81 -15.44 -8.39
N ALA A 43 5.13 -15.13 -9.64
CA ALA A 43 4.16 -14.69 -10.66
C ALA A 43 3.01 -15.68 -10.90
N ASP A 44 3.25 -16.97 -10.68
CA ASP A 44 2.23 -18.01 -10.87
C ASP A 44 1.28 -18.13 -9.67
N ASP A 45 1.61 -17.51 -8.55
CA ASP A 45 0.89 -17.69 -7.28
C ASP A 45 -0.11 -16.59 -6.98
N PHE A 46 -0.07 -15.48 -7.71
CA PHE A 46 -0.99 -14.38 -7.50
C PHE A 46 -1.43 -13.75 -8.83
N SER A 47 -2.61 -13.14 -8.80
CA SER A 47 -3.16 -12.41 -9.95
C SER A 47 -3.59 -11.00 -9.60
N ARG A 48 -3.60 -10.66 -8.31
CA ARG A 48 -3.99 -9.33 -7.81
C ARG A 48 -3.03 -8.88 -6.73
N THR A 49 -2.94 -7.56 -6.52
CA THR A 49 -1.98 -6.97 -5.60
C THR A 49 -2.64 -5.89 -4.74
N ILE A 50 -2.27 -5.86 -3.47
CA ILE A 50 -2.56 -4.77 -2.55
C ILE A 50 -1.22 -4.26 -2.03
N VAL A 51 -0.99 -2.96 -2.11
CA VAL A 51 0.24 -2.33 -1.61
C VAL A 51 -0.05 -1.69 -0.26
N CYS A 52 0.74 -2.06 0.74
CA CYS A 52 0.62 -1.53 2.10
C CYS A 52 1.85 -0.67 2.40
N MET A 53 1.65 0.43 3.11
CA MET A 53 2.73 1.37 3.42
C MET A 53 2.45 2.11 4.72
N HIS A 54 3.48 2.71 5.30
CA HIS A 54 3.32 3.51 6.51
C HIS A 54 2.77 4.90 6.18
N ALA A 55 3.43 5.61 5.28
CA ALA A 55 3.07 6.98 4.90
C ALA A 55 2.57 7.03 3.46
N ALA A 56 1.47 7.73 3.23
CA ALA A 56 0.90 7.89 1.89
C ALA A 56 1.70 8.90 1.06
N PRO A 57 1.70 8.75 -0.28
CA PRO A 57 2.24 9.79 -1.15
C PRO A 57 1.61 11.16 -0.84
N TYR A 58 2.43 12.19 -0.94
CA TYR A 58 2.10 13.59 -0.66
C TYR A 58 1.85 13.91 0.81
N SER A 59 2.09 12.97 1.72
CA SER A 59 2.13 13.26 3.15
C SER A 59 3.51 13.84 3.54
N GLU A 60 3.60 14.36 4.76
CA GLU A 60 4.86 14.92 5.28
C GLU A 60 5.99 13.91 5.35
N GLN A 61 5.66 12.65 5.60
CA GLN A 61 6.66 11.60 5.82
C GLN A 61 7.10 10.91 4.54
N PHE A 62 6.45 11.19 3.44
CA PHE A 62 6.79 10.58 2.16
C PHE A 62 7.84 11.42 1.42
N ASN A 63 8.73 10.76 0.69
CA ASN A 63 9.64 11.48 -0.22
C ASN A 63 8.88 11.91 -1.47
N ASN A 64 8.30 13.11 -1.43
CA ASN A 64 7.40 13.57 -2.48
C ASN A 64 8.10 13.94 -3.80
N ASN A 65 9.42 14.00 -3.80
CA ASN A 65 10.18 14.13 -5.05
C ASN A 65 9.99 12.92 -5.97
N VAL A 66 9.65 11.77 -5.39
CA VAL A 66 9.45 10.53 -6.16
C VAL A 66 8.00 10.05 -6.14
N ALA A 67 7.05 10.90 -5.72
CA ALA A 67 5.65 10.48 -5.61
C ALA A 67 5.05 10.03 -6.95
N LYS A 68 5.40 10.69 -8.05
CA LYS A 68 4.93 10.28 -9.38
C LYS A 68 5.57 8.99 -9.86
N VAL A 69 6.85 8.81 -9.56
CA VAL A 69 7.57 7.57 -9.88
C VAL A 69 6.98 6.42 -9.08
N PHE A 70 6.66 6.66 -7.81
CA PHE A 70 6.02 5.66 -6.96
C PHE A 70 4.72 5.16 -7.58
N ASN A 71 3.88 6.07 -8.08
CA ASN A 71 2.64 5.68 -8.74
C ASN A 71 2.89 4.80 -9.97
N PHE A 72 3.92 5.13 -10.75
CA PHE A 72 4.31 4.30 -11.89
C PHE A 72 4.66 2.87 -11.43
N TYR A 73 5.47 2.74 -10.38
CA TYR A 73 5.87 1.42 -9.88
C TYR A 73 4.71 0.62 -9.30
N THR A 74 3.79 1.25 -8.58
CA THR A 74 2.63 0.53 -8.04
C THR A 74 1.75 -0.03 -9.16
N HIS A 75 1.64 0.69 -10.27
CA HIS A 75 0.82 0.26 -11.42
C HIS A 75 1.47 -0.84 -12.24
N GLN A 76 2.73 -1.20 -11.97
CA GLN A 76 3.37 -2.35 -12.61
C GLN A 76 2.93 -3.68 -11.98
N PHE A 77 2.36 -3.67 -10.79
CA PHE A 77 1.91 -4.89 -10.14
C PHE A 77 0.68 -5.47 -10.84
N PRO A 78 0.67 -6.79 -11.08
CA PRO A 78 -0.51 -7.44 -11.67
C PRO A 78 -1.76 -7.21 -10.83
N GLY A 79 -2.84 -6.78 -11.48
CA GLY A 79 -4.13 -6.63 -10.83
C GLY A 79 -4.13 -5.76 -9.58
N LEU A 80 -3.44 -4.62 -9.63
CA LEU A 80 -3.43 -3.68 -8.51
C LEU A 80 -4.87 -3.31 -8.13
N MET A 81 -5.23 -3.53 -6.87
CA MET A 81 -6.59 -3.34 -6.37
C MET A 81 -6.75 -2.03 -5.63
N CYS A 82 -5.89 -1.80 -4.66
CA CYS A 82 -5.93 -0.64 -3.78
C CYS A 82 -4.63 -0.56 -3.00
N CYS A 83 -4.48 0.52 -2.23
CA CYS A 83 -3.36 0.71 -1.32
C CYS A 83 -3.87 0.98 0.09
N LEU A 84 -3.12 0.52 1.08
CA LEU A 84 -3.45 0.70 2.50
C LEU A 84 -2.30 1.44 3.17
N TYR A 85 -2.62 2.39 4.04
CA TYR A 85 -1.58 3.09 4.79
C TYR A 85 -2.06 3.44 6.19
N GLY A 86 -1.12 3.68 7.08
CA GLY A 86 -1.38 4.03 8.46
C GLY A 86 -1.03 5.48 8.76
N HIS A 87 -0.53 5.69 9.97
CA HIS A 87 -0.01 6.97 10.47
C HIS A 87 -1.07 8.05 10.72
N GLY A 88 -2.30 7.90 10.26
CA GLY A 88 -3.37 8.85 10.51
C GLY A 88 -4.13 8.58 11.81
N HIS A 89 -5.00 9.51 12.19
CA HIS A 89 -5.79 9.40 13.41
C HIS A 89 -7.24 8.98 13.16
N HIS A 90 -7.63 8.78 11.91
CA HIS A 90 -8.99 8.36 11.54
C HIS A 90 -8.95 7.58 10.23
N THR A 91 -10.01 6.83 9.98
CA THR A 91 -10.18 6.14 8.70
C THR A 91 -10.53 7.15 7.63
N LYS A 92 -9.95 6.98 6.45
CA LYS A 92 -10.32 7.78 5.29
C LYS A 92 -9.96 7.05 4.00
N GLN A 93 -10.63 7.41 2.91
CA GLN A 93 -10.40 6.86 1.59
C GLN A 93 -10.13 8.00 0.62
N GLU A 94 -9.13 7.85 -0.21
CA GLU A 94 -8.71 8.91 -1.11
C GLU A 94 -8.16 8.36 -2.43
N ASP A 95 -8.63 8.93 -3.54
CA ASP A 95 -8.03 8.68 -4.86
C ASP A 95 -6.92 9.71 -5.07
N ILE A 96 -5.75 9.43 -4.50
CA ILE A 96 -4.64 10.40 -4.43
C ILE A 96 -4.20 10.89 -5.80
N TYR A 97 -4.12 9.97 -6.77
CA TYR A 97 -3.63 10.29 -8.12
C TYR A 97 -4.74 10.52 -9.15
N GLY A 98 -6.00 10.37 -8.74
CA GLY A 98 -7.14 10.54 -9.66
C GLY A 98 -7.25 9.46 -10.72
N ASP A 99 -6.77 8.26 -10.45
CA ASP A 99 -6.71 7.16 -11.42
C ASP A 99 -7.57 5.95 -11.06
N GLY A 100 -8.40 6.07 -10.04
CA GLY A 100 -9.30 5.00 -9.61
C GLY A 100 -8.72 4.04 -8.59
N ILE A 101 -7.43 4.12 -8.29
CA ILE A 101 -6.81 3.31 -7.25
C ILE A 101 -6.94 4.03 -5.92
N ILE A 102 -7.75 3.48 -5.02
CA ILE A 102 -8.06 4.13 -3.74
C ILE A 102 -6.99 3.77 -2.71
N TYR A 103 -6.59 4.79 -1.95
CA TYR A 103 -5.72 4.67 -0.79
C TYR A 103 -6.59 4.72 0.46
N TYR A 104 -6.52 3.67 1.27
CA TYR A 104 -7.30 3.55 2.51
C TYR A 104 -6.41 3.81 3.70
N GLN A 105 -6.73 4.86 4.48
CA GLN A 105 -6.05 5.13 5.73
C GLN A 105 -6.73 4.37 6.85
N VAL A 106 -5.93 3.62 7.61
CA VAL A 106 -6.42 2.84 8.76
C VAL A 106 -6.14 3.65 10.03
N ALA A 107 -7.18 3.89 10.83
CA ALA A 107 -7.04 4.56 12.12
C ALA A 107 -6.23 3.69 13.08
N ASN A 108 -5.61 4.31 14.08
CA ASN A 108 -4.95 3.55 15.13
C ASN A 108 -6.01 2.88 16.04
N ALA A 109 -5.58 1.86 16.78
CA ALA A 109 -6.48 1.09 17.65
C ALA A 109 -7.19 1.93 18.71
N ALA A 110 -6.61 3.05 19.13
CA ALA A 110 -7.21 3.94 20.12
C ALA A 110 -8.48 4.62 19.61
N LYS A 111 -8.71 4.63 18.30
CA LYS A 111 -9.95 5.16 17.72
C LYS A 111 -11.07 4.13 17.63
N HIS A 112 -10.82 2.90 18.04
CA HIS A 112 -11.82 1.83 18.07
C HIS A 112 -12.46 1.57 16.69
N GLN A 113 -11.67 1.64 15.64
CA GLN A 113 -12.11 1.39 14.26
C GLN A 113 -11.14 0.47 13.54
N TYR A 114 -11.69 -0.37 12.64
CA TYR A 114 -10.88 -1.14 11.71
C TYR A 114 -11.67 -1.42 10.44
N TYR A 115 -10.94 -1.79 9.39
CA TYR A 115 -11.55 -2.20 8.12
C TYR A 115 -11.68 -3.70 8.06
N ILE A 116 -12.75 -4.14 7.40
CA ILE A 116 -12.82 -5.50 6.86
C ILE A 116 -12.88 -5.35 5.34
N PHE A 117 -11.91 -5.93 4.65
CA PHE A 117 -11.91 -6.00 3.19
C PHE A 117 -12.33 -7.39 2.75
N THR A 118 -13.29 -7.47 1.84
CA THR A 118 -13.74 -8.73 1.26
C THR A 118 -13.32 -8.74 -0.20
N ILE A 119 -12.47 -9.70 -0.56
CA ILE A 119 -11.99 -9.87 -1.94
C ILE A 119 -13.01 -10.73 -2.68
N THR A 120 -13.48 -10.24 -3.82
CA THR A 120 -14.47 -10.93 -4.65
C THR A 120 -13.87 -11.26 -6.01
N PRO A 121 -14.49 -12.16 -6.81
CA PRO A 121 -13.99 -12.44 -8.16
C PRO A 121 -13.89 -11.21 -9.07
N LYS A 122 -14.71 -10.20 -8.85
CA LYS A 122 -14.77 -8.99 -9.69
C LYS A 122 -14.04 -7.79 -9.09
N GLY A 123 -13.57 -7.90 -7.85
CA GLY A 123 -12.91 -6.77 -7.19
C GLY A 123 -12.88 -6.95 -5.68
N TYR A 124 -13.29 -5.93 -4.96
CA TYR A 124 -13.34 -5.97 -3.50
C TYR A 124 -14.42 -5.04 -2.99
N ARG A 125 -14.79 -5.25 -1.74
CA ARG A 125 -15.62 -4.32 -0.98
C ARG A 125 -15.02 -4.16 0.41
N TYR A 126 -15.41 -3.11 1.11
CA TYR A 126 -14.93 -2.88 2.46
C TYR A 126 -16.05 -2.41 3.37
N GLU A 127 -15.84 -2.57 4.66
CA GLU A 127 -16.68 -1.98 5.71
C GLU A 127 -15.80 -1.49 6.85
N ILE A 128 -16.27 -0.49 7.56
CA ILE A 128 -15.60 0.07 8.73
C ILE A 128 -16.35 -0.43 9.95
N ILE A 129 -15.63 -1.07 10.87
CA ILE A 129 -16.19 -1.59 12.10
C ILE A 129 -15.75 -0.70 13.26
N GLU A 130 -16.69 -0.31 14.09
CA GLU A 130 -16.43 0.39 15.34
C GLU A 130 -16.65 -0.55 16.52
N PHE A 131 -15.82 -0.40 17.57
CA PHE A 131 -15.91 -1.27 18.74
C PHE A 131 -15.62 -0.55 20.05
#